data_a6f1360d7fb38ebf49071ee8751f5ecc
#
_entry.id   a6f1360d7fb38ebf49071ee8751f5ecc
#
_cell.length_a   1.000
_cell.length_b   1.000
_cell.length_c   1.000
_cell.angle_alpha   90.00
_cell.angle_beta   90.00
_cell.angle_gamma   90.00
#
_symmetry.space_group_name_H-M   'P 1'
#
loop_
_entity.id
_entity.type
_entity.pdbx_description
1 polymer ?
#
loop_
_entity_poly.entity_id
_entity_poly.type
_entity_poly.pdbx_seq_one_letter_code
_entity_poly.pdbx_strand_id
1 'polypeptide(L)'
;DVALDIYRAVARVDLYLRTEASAYVNCDVTPSSTLTAERGADMGCFVPDGEVTPPPGAVRTITRTSPLRLSPATDVTDKSDYKLVYSYYLPAQRFARAEDRIRMTLTELDWEGDTASYPSFSLGDGVVGYDNTIRRNSIYKLYCTLSQITFRVDATLHVEDWDVIHQHSGI
;
A
#
# COMPACT_ATOMS: atom_id res chain seq x y z
N ASP A 1 -33.62 -0.92 21.53
CA ASP A 1 -32.73 -0.90 20.36
C ASP A 1 -31.30 -1.14 20.80
N VAL A 2 -30.69 -2.18 20.29
CA VAL A 2 -29.25 -2.45 20.51
C VAL A 2 -28.49 -1.94 19.29
N ALA A 3 -27.64 -0.93 19.48
CA ALA A 3 -26.70 -0.50 18.45
C ALA A 3 -25.48 -1.39 18.53
N LEU A 4 -25.09 -2.01 17.41
CA LEU A 4 -23.91 -2.83 17.29
C LEU A 4 -22.95 -2.17 16.30
N ASP A 5 -21.79 -1.74 16.77
CA ASP A 5 -20.71 -1.23 15.94
C ASP A 5 -19.83 -2.40 15.49
N ILE A 6 -19.76 -2.61 14.19
CA ILE A 6 -18.95 -3.68 13.59
C ILE A 6 -17.70 -3.06 13.00
N TYR A 7 -16.55 -3.39 13.58
CA TYR A 7 -15.24 -2.98 13.07
C TYR A 7 -14.57 -4.09 12.27
N ARG A 8 -13.87 -3.73 11.21
CA ARG A 8 -13.07 -4.69 10.45
C ARG A 8 -11.85 -5.11 11.27
N ALA A 9 -11.59 -6.41 11.32
CA ALA A 9 -10.44 -6.96 12.05
C ALA A 9 -9.10 -6.70 11.35
N VAL A 10 -9.13 -6.14 10.13
CA VAL A 10 -7.97 -5.93 9.27
C VAL A 10 -7.83 -4.47 8.87
N ALA A 11 -6.62 -4.10 8.45
CA ALA A 11 -6.33 -2.91 7.69
C ALA A 11 -6.31 -3.22 6.20
N ARG A 12 -6.45 -2.20 5.36
CA ARG A 12 -6.23 -2.26 3.93
C ARG A 12 -5.06 -1.35 3.55
N VAL A 13 -4.19 -1.84 2.69
CA VAL A 13 -3.14 -1.03 2.07
C VAL A 13 -3.46 -0.90 0.59
N ASP A 14 -3.58 0.33 0.14
CA ASP A 14 -3.82 0.71 -1.24
C ASP A 14 -2.58 1.40 -1.80
N LEU A 15 -1.98 0.81 -2.83
CA LEU A 15 -0.86 1.39 -3.53
C LEU A 15 -1.33 2.10 -4.79
N TYR A 16 -1.14 3.41 -4.82
CA TYR A 16 -1.41 4.27 -5.95
C TYR A 16 -0.10 4.62 -6.63
N LEU A 17 -0.02 4.40 -7.94
CA LEU A 17 1.16 4.72 -8.74
C LEU A 17 0.85 5.81 -9.77
N ARG A 18 1.83 6.64 -10.03
CA ARG A 18 1.97 7.50 -11.21
C ARG A 18 3.42 7.53 -11.66
N THR A 19 3.69 8.00 -12.85
CA THR A 19 5.04 8.30 -13.30
C THR A 19 5.37 9.77 -13.10
N GLU A 20 6.64 10.11 -12.98
CA GLU A 20 7.08 11.49 -12.91
C GLU A 20 6.76 12.27 -14.20
N ALA A 21 6.62 13.60 -14.11
CA ALA A 21 6.33 14.45 -15.28
C ALA A 21 7.45 14.46 -16.32
N SER A 22 8.68 14.13 -15.93
CA SER A 22 9.84 14.03 -16.79
C SER A 22 10.00 12.68 -17.50
N ALA A 23 9.09 11.73 -17.24
CA ALA A 23 9.12 10.44 -17.94
C ALA A 23 8.85 10.63 -19.44
N TYR A 24 9.66 9.94 -20.28
CA TYR A 24 9.59 10.07 -21.74
C TYR A 24 8.55 9.15 -22.37
N VAL A 25 8.23 8.06 -21.68
CA VAL A 25 7.31 7.01 -22.14
C VAL A 25 6.34 6.61 -21.04
N ASN A 26 5.30 5.91 -21.44
CA ASN A 26 4.36 5.36 -20.47
C ASN A 26 4.96 4.15 -19.73
N CYS A 27 4.47 3.90 -18.53
CA CYS A 27 4.80 2.70 -17.77
C CYS A 27 3.57 1.81 -17.70
N ASP A 28 3.69 0.57 -18.14
CA ASP A 28 2.63 -0.41 -18.05
C ASP A 28 2.87 -1.35 -16.85
N VAL A 29 1.85 -1.46 -15.99
CA VAL A 29 1.78 -2.49 -14.96
C VAL A 29 1.07 -3.67 -15.58
N THR A 30 1.81 -4.73 -15.86
CA THR A 30 1.34 -5.92 -16.56
C THR A 30 0.98 -7.04 -15.56
N PRO A 31 0.40 -8.15 -15.99
CA PRO A 31 0.23 -9.32 -15.13
C PRO A 31 1.53 -9.93 -14.60
N SER A 32 2.67 -9.67 -15.24
CA SER A 32 4.00 -10.07 -14.76
C SER A 32 4.53 -9.12 -13.69
N SER A 33 4.04 -7.88 -13.66
CA SER A 33 4.45 -6.91 -12.65
C SER A 33 3.99 -7.32 -11.26
N THR A 34 4.87 -7.25 -10.28
CA THR A 34 4.55 -7.66 -8.91
C THR A 34 4.83 -6.58 -7.88
N LEU A 35 4.01 -6.54 -6.85
CA LEU A 35 4.31 -5.90 -5.59
C LEU A 35 4.65 -6.99 -4.58
N THR A 36 5.87 -7.00 -4.08
CA THR A 36 6.26 -7.86 -2.97
C THR A 36 6.24 -7.06 -1.68
N ALA A 37 5.50 -7.55 -0.68
CA ALA A 37 5.44 -6.97 0.66
C ALA A 37 6.05 -7.94 1.65
N GLU A 38 7.10 -7.50 2.34
CA GLU A 38 7.82 -8.27 3.37
C GLU A 38 7.45 -7.78 4.76
N ARG A 39 7.63 -8.63 5.77
CA ARG A 39 7.45 -8.32 7.19
C ARG A 39 6.03 -8.01 7.62
N GLY A 40 5.05 -8.32 6.79
CA GLY A 40 3.64 -8.27 7.17
C GLY A 40 3.20 -9.55 7.88
N ALA A 41 2.36 -9.45 8.90
CA ALA A 41 1.76 -10.62 9.53
C ALA A 41 0.69 -11.25 8.64
N ASP A 42 0.62 -12.59 8.63
CA ASP A 42 -0.39 -13.34 7.90
C ASP A 42 -1.63 -13.65 8.74
N MET A 43 -1.47 -13.68 10.07
CA MET A 43 -2.53 -13.93 11.03
C MET A 43 -2.72 -12.75 11.96
N GLY A 44 -3.97 -12.45 12.28
CA GLY A 44 -4.36 -11.36 13.17
C GLY A 44 -4.91 -11.87 14.49
N CYS A 45 -5.12 -10.95 15.41
CA CYS A 45 -5.79 -11.16 16.68
C CYS A 45 -7.24 -10.64 16.57
N PHE A 46 -8.22 -11.44 17.01
CA PHE A 46 -9.64 -11.05 17.05
C PHE A 46 -10.01 -10.22 18.30
N VAL A 47 -9.09 -10.14 19.27
CA VAL A 47 -9.33 -9.34 20.47
C VAL A 47 -9.30 -7.86 20.09
N PRO A 48 -10.26 -7.03 20.54
CA PRO A 48 -10.14 -5.58 20.44
C PRO A 48 -8.77 -5.17 20.98
N ASP A 49 -8.09 -4.24 20.42
CA ASP A 49 -6.73 -3.79 20.81
C ASP A 49 -5.61 -4.85 20.71
N GLY A 50 -5.93 -6.06 20.23
CA GLY A 50 -4.90 -7.08 19.97
C GLY A 50 -4.05 -6.70 18.75
N GLU A 51 -2.76 -6.63 18.95
CA GLU A 51 -1.75 -6.44 17.90
C GLU A 51 -0.89 -7.69 17.82
N VAL A 52 -0.40 -8.01 16.62
CA VAL A 52 0.55 -9.10 16.41
C VAL A 52 1.90 -8.55 16.03
N THR A 53 2.94 -9.21 16.49
CA THR A 53 4.29 -8.98 15.98
C THR A 53 4.48 -9.90 14.79
N PRO A 54 4.74 -9.37 13.58
CA PRO A 54 4.91 -10.21 12.41
C PRO A 54 6.13 -11.11 12.55
N PRO A 55 6.04 -12.38 12.12
CA PRO A 55 7.20 -13.25 12.11
C PRO A 55 8.25 -12.69 11.13
N PRO A 56 9.55 -12.82 11.44
CA PRO A 56 10.62 -12.48 10.52
C PRO A 56 10.50 -13.28 9.21
N GLY A 57 10.61 -12.59 8.08
CA GLY A 57 10.68 -13.25 6.77
C GLY A 57 9.32 -13.57 6.11
N ALA A 58 8.19 -13.15 6.69
CA ALA A 58 6.91 -13.23 6.00
C ALA A 58 6.96 -12.38 4.71
N VAL A 59 6.63 -13.01 3.58
CA VAL A 59 6.64 -12.39 2.24
C VAL A 59 5.30 -12.64 1.58
N ARG A 60 4.69 -11.57 1.05
CA ARG A 60 3.46 -11.65 0.27
C ARG A 60 3.70 -11.03 -1.11
N THR A 61 3.34 -11.75 -2.16
CA THR A 61 3.39 -11.26 -3.54
C THR A 61 1.98 -10.96 -4.04
N ILE A 62 1.79 -9.76 -4.55
CA ILE A 62 0.52 -9.27 -5.08
C ILE A 62 0.71 -9.00 -6.57
N THR A 63 -0.20 -9.52 -7.39
CA THR A 63 -0.20 -9.35 -8.85
C THR A 63 -1.53 -8.75 -9.31
N ARG A 64 -1.57 -8.32 -10.57
CA ARG A 64 -2.80 -7.89 -11.25
C ARG A 64 -3.18 -8.90 -12.32
N THR A 65 -4.47 -9.02 -12.55
CA THR A 65 -5.00 -9.85 -13.67
C THR A 65 -5.13 -9.07 -14.97
N SER A 66 -5.25 -7.73 -14.88
CA SER A 66 -5.43 -6.86 -16.05
C SER A 66 -4.34 -5.80 -16.09
N PRO A 67 -3.81 -5.49 -17.28
CA PRO A 67 -2.80 -4.45 -17.43
C PRO A 67 -3.37 -3.06 -17.08
N LEU A 68 -2.49 -2.16 -16.64
CA LEU A 68 -2.82 -0.78 -16.34
C LEU A 68 -1.70 0.13 -16.83
N ARG A 69 -2.04 1.08 -17.69
CA ARG A 69 -1.09 2.08 -18.18
C ARG A 69 -1.03 3.29 -17.24
N LEU A 70 0.19 3.65 -16.87
CA LEU A 70 0.51 4.88 -16.16
C LEU A 70 1.12 5.86 -17.15
N SER A 71 0.48 7.03 -17.31
CA SER A 71 1.01 8.11 -18.15
C SER A 71 1.85 9.07 -17.31
N PRO A 72 2.79 9.82 -17.95
CA PRO A 72 3.52 10.88 -17.27
C PRO A 72 2.57 11.87 -16.60
N ALA A 73 2.92 12.29 -15.37
CA ALA A 73 2.13 13.24 -14.62
C ALA A 73 2.04 14.58 -15.36
N THR A 74 0.85 15.15 -15.45
CA THR A 74 0.64 16.46 -16.09
C THR A 74 0.85 17.61 -15.10
N ASP A 75 0.56 17.38 -13.83
CA ASP A 75 0.78 18.31 -12.73
C ASP A 75 1.27 17.56 -11.49
N VAL A 76 2.39 18.01 -10.94
CA VAL A 76 2.99 17.39 -9.75
C VAL A 76 2.13 17.56 -8.48
N THR A 77 1.26 18.55 -8.46
CA THR A 77 0.37 18.85 -7.33
C THR A 77 -0.97 18.13 -7.43
N ASP A 78 -1.37 17.71 -8.62
CA ASP A 78 -2.63 17.00 -8.84
C ASP A 78 -2.48 15.51 -8.47
N LYS A 79 -3.39 15.05 -7.65
CA LYS A 79 -3.48 13.62 -7.27
C LYS A 79 -4.32 12.79 -8.24
N SER A 80 -4.99 13.38 -9.21
CA SER A 80 -5.84 12.68 -10.18
C SER A 80 -5.05 11.73 -11.11
N ASP A 81 -3.76 12.01 -11.32
CA ASP A 81 -2.86 11.17 -12.12
C ASP A 81 -2.49 9.84 -11.42
N TYR A 82 -2.70 9.74 -10.12
CA TYR A 82 -2.44 8.50 -9.39
C TYR A 82 -3.53 7.47 -9.67
N LYS A 83 -3.12 6.26 -10.04
CA LYS A 83 -4.02 5.14 -10.26
C LYS A 83 -3.83 4.08 -9.19
N LEU A 84 -4.93 3.56 -8.65
CA LEU A 84 -4.89 2.41 -7.74
C LEU A 84 -4.39 1.19 -8.51
N VAL A 85 -3.24 0.68 -8.10
CA VAL A 85 -2.58 -0.45 -8.78
C VAL A 85 -2.73 -1.73 -7.99
N TYR A 86 -2.39 -1.70 -6.71
CA TYR A 86 -2.48 -2.85 -5.83
C TYR A 86 -3.27 -2.52 -4.57
N SER A 87 -4.00 -3.51 -4.10
CA SER A 87 -4.73 -3.43 -2.83
C SER A 87 -4.62 -4.76 -2.11
N TYR A 88 -4.30 -4.76 -0.83
CA TYR A 88 -4.24 -5.97 -0.03
C TYR A 88 -4.61 -5.70 1.42
N TYR A 89 -4.98 -6.77 2.12
CA TYR A 89 -5.41 -6.72 3.51
C TYR A 89 -4.36 -7.34 4.41
N LEU A 90 -4.21 -6.80 5.60
CA LEU A 90 -3.33 -7.34 6.62
C LEU A 90 -3.92 -7.11 8.01
N PRO A 91 -3.59 -7.96 8.98
CA PRO A 91 -4.03 -7.78 10.36
C PRO A 91 -3.35 -6.56 11.00
N ALA A 92 -3.95 -6.07 12.09
CA ALA A 92 -3.32 -5.07 12.94
C ALA A 92 -2.01 -5.62 13.49
N GLN A 93 -0.96 -4.80 13.46
CA GLN A 93 0.39 -5.21 13.87
C GLN A 93 1.21 -4.01 14.30
N ARG A 94 2.21 -4.25 15.14
CA ARG A 94 3.12 -3.24 15.63
C ARG A 94 4.57 -3.64 15.35
N PHE A 95 5.34 -2.70 14.86
CA PHE A 95 6.77 -2.87 14.61
C PHE A 95 7.57 -2.25 15.75
N ALA A 96 8.59 -2.96 16.22
CA ALA A 96 9.44 -2.46 17.31
C ALA A 96 10.25 -1.23 16.88
N ARG A 97 10.67 -1.20 15.60
CA ARG A 97 11.54 -0.16 15.03
C ARG A 97 11.11 0.18 13.60
N ALA A 98 11.57 1.32 13.11
CA ALA A 98 11.28 1.76 11.74
C ALA A 98 11.78 0.77 10.67
N GLU A 99 12.96 0.19 10.89
CA GLU A 99 13.55 -0.81 9.97
C GLU A 99 12.78 -2.13 9.93
N ASP A 100 11.90 -2.40 10.88
CA ASP A 100 11.06 -3.60 10.92
C ASP A 100 9.73 -3.43 10.20
N ARG A 101 9.41 -2.21 9.71
CA ARG A 101 8.18 -1.91 8.98
C ARG A 101 8.05 -2.77 7.72
N ILE A 102 6.81 -2.85 7.22
CA ILE A 102 6.53 -3.49 5.94
C ILE A 102 7.40 -2.85 4.86
N ARG A 103 8.18 -3.68 4.19
CA ARG A 103 9.01 -3.29 3.06
C ARG A 103 8.33 -3.73 1.77
N MET A 104 8.22 -2.84 0.82
CA MET A 104 7.59 -3.08 -0.47
C MET A 104 8.59 -2.94 -1.59
N THR A 105 8.50 -3.82 -2.58
CA THR A 105 9.34 -3.81 -3.78
C THR A 105 8.44 -3.97 -5.00
N LEU A 106 8.62 -3.12 -6.00
CA LEU A 106 7.95 -3.21 -7.29
C LEU A 106 8.91 -3.80 -8.31
N THR A 107 8.47 -4.82 -9.04
CA THR A 107 9.29 -5.49 -10.07
C THR A 107 8.53 -5.68 -11.36
N GLU A 108 9.27 -5.84 -12.46
CA GLU A 108 8.75 -6.14 -13.79
C GLU A 108 7.74 -5.08 -14.29
N LEU A 109 7.98 -3.80 -14.02
CA LEU A 109 7.23 -2.70 -14.63
C LEU A 109 7.75 -2.46 -16.04
N ASP A 110 6.85 -2.36 -17.02
CA ASP A 110 7.18 -2.26 -18.45
C ASP A 110 7.16 -0.79 -18.90
N TRP A 111 8.31 -0.28 -19.30
CA TRP A 111 8.50 1.04 -19.88
C TRP A 111 8.67 0.92 -21.40
N GLU A 112 7.56 0.59 -22.11
CA GLU A 112 7.52 0.41 -23.57
C GLU A 112 8.54 -0.61 -24.08
N GLY A 113 8.66 -1.74 -23.37
CA GLY A 113 9.54 -2.86 -23.74
C GLY A 113 10.78 -3.01 -22.85
N ASP A 114 11.09 -2.01 -22.03
CA ASP A 114 12.15 -2.09 -21.04
C ASP A 114 11.56 -2.36 -19.66
N THR A 115 11.84 -3.52 -19.11
CA THR A 115 11.36 -3.86 -17.77
C THR A 115 12.24 -3.28 -16.68
N ALA A 116 11.61 -2.73 -15.64
CA ALA A 116 12.31 -2.14 -14.51
C ALA A 116 11.81 -2.69 -13.17
N SER A 117 12.76 -2.78 -12.23
CA SER A 117 12.50 -3.07 -10.83
C SER A 117 13.00 -1.92 -9.97
N TYR A 118 12.24 -1.59 -8.95
CA TYR A 118 12.51 -0.44 -8.10
C TYR A 118 13.10 -0.87 -6.76
N PRO A 119 14.01 -0.09 -6.17
CA PRO A 119 14.47 -0.32 -4.81
C PRO A 119 13.31 -0.40 -3.83
N SER A 120 13.47 -1.20 -2.81
CA SER A 120 12.44 -1.33 -1.77
C SER A 120 12.25 -0.03 -1.00
N PHE A 121 11.01 0.25 -0.66
CA PHE A 121 10.59 1.35 0.20
C PHE A 121 9.71 0.81 1.33
N SER A 122 9.65 1.51 2.45
CA SER A 122 8.90 1.04 3.61
C SER A 122 7.60 1.82 3.80
N LEU A 123 6.58 1.15 4.33
CA LEU A 123 5.35 1.81 4.75
C LEU A 123 5.67 2.82 5.85
N GLY A 124 5.37 4.10 5.61
CA GLY A 124 5.64 5.18 6.54
C GLY A 124 7.01 5.84 6.39
N ASP A 125 7.80 5.49 5.37
CA ASP A 125 9.01 6.23 5.03
C ASP A 125 8.67 7.70 4.73
N GLY A 126 9.49 8.62 5.26
CA GLY A 126 9.28 10.05 5.09
C GLY A 126 8.12 10.65 5.91
N VAL A 127 7.36 9.85 6.65
CA VAL A 127 6.27 10.35 7.50
C VAL A 127 6.79 10.67 8.89
N VAL A 128 6.80 11.96 9.23
CA VAL A 128 7.18 12.42 10.58
C VAL A 128 6.14 11.98 11.59
N GLY A 129 6.59 11.31 12.66
CA GLY A 129 5.71 10.88 13.75
C GLY A 129 4.89 9.62 13.46
N TYR A 130 5.20 8.88 12.39
CA TYR A 130 4.57 7.57 12.18
C TYR A 130 4.92 6.61 13.33
N ASP A 131 3.89 6.08 13.99
CA ASP A 131 4.01 5.32 15.25
C ASP A 131 4.38 3.84 15.08
N ASN A 132 4.78 3.43 13.88
CA ASN A 132 5.14 2.03 13.55
C ASN A 132 4.00 1.03 13.76
N THR A 133 2.75 1.46 13.66
CA THR A 133 1.59 0.62 13.93
C THR A 133 0.68 0.55 12.71
N ILE A 134 0.22 -0.65 12.36
CA ILE A 134 -0.89 -0.89 11.44
C ILE A 134 -2.13 -1.13 12.28
N ARG A 135 -3.07 -0.19 12.24
CA ARG A 135 -4.30 -0.24 13.01
C ARG A 135 -5.40 -0.96 12.23
N ARG A 136 -6.20 -1.76 12.91
CA ARG A 136 -7.42 -2.33 12.31
C ARG A 136 -8.37 -1.22 11.89
N ASN A 137 -9.30 -1.54 11.01
CA ASN A 137 -10.31 -0.61 10.51
C ASN A 137 -9.73 0.67 9.90
N SER A 138 -8.52 0.59 9.36
CA SER A 138 -7.84 1.73 8.72
C SER A 138 -7.44 1.39 7.29
N ILE A 139 -7.42 2.41 6.44
CA ILE A 139 -6.91 2.34 5.06
C ILE A 139 -5.62 3.13 4.99
N TYR A 140 -4.56 2.46 4.57
CA TYR A 140 -3.23 3.02 4.33
C TYR A 140 -3.08 3.27 2.84
N LYS A 141 -3.25 4.52 2.39
CA LYS A 141 -3.09 4.92 0.99
C LYS A 141 -1.67 5.39 0.75
N LEU A 142 -0.94 4.66 -0.06
CA LEU A 142 0.43 4.97 -0.41
C LEU A 142 0.49 5.49 -1.84
N TYR A 143 0.83 6.76 -1.97
CA TYR A 143 0.97 7.45 -3.25
C TYR A 143 2.43 7.45 -3.66
N CYS A 144 2.75 6.74 -4.74
CA CYS A 144 4.11 6.55 -5.21
C CYS A 144 4.30 7.15 -6.61
N THR A 145 5.29 8.03 -6.73
CA THR A 145 5.75 8.54 -8.02
C THR A 145 6.98 7.77 -8.45
N LEU A 146 6.92 7.19 -9.64
CA LEU A 146 7.98 6.38 -10.23
C LEU A 146 8.87 7.24 -11.12
N SER A 147 10.18 7.25 -10.88
CA SER A 147 11.15 7.86 -11.78
C SER A 147 11.65 6.86 -12.80
N GLN A 148 11.57 7.23 -14.09
CA GLN A 148 12.10 6.43 -15.19
C GLN A 148 13.63 6.49 -15.24
N ILE A 149 14.21 7.63 -14.89
CA ILE A 149 15.65 7.89 -15.06
C ILE A 149 16.45 7.34 -13.88
N THR A 150 15.98 7.59 -12.66
CA THR A 150 16.74 7.26 -11.45
C THR A 150 16.30 5.95 -10.81
N PHE A 151 15.24 5.32 -11.32
CA PHE A 151 14.60 4.13 -10.73
C PHE A 151 14.27 4.31 -9.24
N ARG A 152 13.85 5.51 -8.86
CA ARG A 152 13.43 5.83 -7.49
C ARG A 152 11.91 5.81 -7.37
N VAL A 153 11.46 5.52 -6.16
CA VAL A 153 10.06 5.65 -5.74
C VAL A 153 9.98 6.75 -4.70
N ASP A 154 9.26 7.82 -5.00
CA ASP A 154 8.92 8.84 -4.02
C ASP A 154 7.53 8.53 -3.48
N ALA A 155 7.45 8.12 -2.22
CA ALA A 155 6.24 7.64 -1.59
C ALA A 155 5.71 8.61 -0.53
N THR A 156 4.39 8.82 -0.51
CA THR A 156 3.68 9.58 0.52
C THR A 156 2.56 8.73 1.09
N LEU A 157 2.54 8.57 2.41
CA LEU A 157 1.51 7.81 3.11
C LEU A 157 0.38 8.74 3.58
N HIS A 158 -0.86 8.33 3.34
CA HIS A 158 -2.06 8.89 3.94
C HIS A 158 -2.84 7.78 4.64
N VAL A 159 -3.23 8.01 5.89
CA VAL A 159 -3.99 7.05 6.69
C VAL A 159 -5.37 7.64 6.96
N GLU A 160 -6.41 6.86 6.70
CA GLU A 160 -7.80 7.23 6.98
C GLU A 160 -8.51 6.10 7.70
N ASP A 161 -9.51 6.45 8.48
CA ASP A 161 -10.39 5.47 9.09
C ASP A 161 -11.25 4.81 7.99
N TRP A 162 -11.42 3.51 8.11
CA TRP A 162 -12.36 2.79 7.27
C TRP A 162 -13.77 2.97 7.85
N ASP A 163 -14.74 3.28 7.00
CA ASP A 163 -16.12 3.54 7.44
C ASP A 163 -16.66 2.46 8.36
N VAL A 164 -17.18 2.88 9.50
CA VAL A 164 -17.87 2.01 10.46
C VAL A 164 -19.25 1.66 9.91
N ILE A 165 -19.58 0.38 9.90
CA ILE A 165 -20.91 -0.08 9.53
C ILE A 165 -21.78 -0.07 10.78
N HIS A 166 -22.72 0.90 10.84
CA HIS A 166 -23.74 0.93 11.89
C HIS A 166 -24.93 0.06 11.48
N GLN A 167 -25.15 -1.05 12.18
CA GLN A 167 -26.35 -1.86 12.02
C GLN A 167 -27.34 -1.56 13.15
N HIS A 168 -28.50 -1.07 12.79
CA HIS A 168 -29.66 -0.97 13.71
C HIS A 168 -30.51 -2.22 13.52
N SER A 169 -30.53 -3.11 14.49
CA SER A 169 -31.52 -4.18 14.55
C SER A 169 -32.75 -3.63 15.25
N GLY A 170 -33.77 -3.25 14.47
CA GLY A 170 -35.12 -3.06 15.03
C GLY A 170 -35.68 -4.41 15.43
N ILE A 171 -35.96 -4.59 16.69
CA ILE A 171 -36.78 -5.68 17.22
C ILE A 171 -38.22 -5.16 17.38
#